data_5417ff91963dd066b5df8a9a3edcac2d
#
_entry.id   5417ff91963dd066b5df8a9a3edcac2d
#
_cell.length_a   1.000
_cell.length_b   1.000
_cell.length_c   1.000
_cell.angle_alpha   90.00
_cell.angle_beta   90.00
_cell.angle_gamma   90.00
#
_symmetry.space_group_name_H-M   'P 1'
#
loop_
_entity.id
_entity.type
_entity.pdbx_description
1 polymer ?
#
loop_
_entity_poly.entity_id
_entity_poly.type
_entity_poly.pdbx_seq_one_letter_code
_entity_poly.pdbx_strand_id
1 'polypeptide(L)'
;MNLIRAILLLIIFITPLKANTIYNLIKIPNLEIYEINTKNKLKYFYAVRPFRLGTQKNIVCSNPNKKDLDAKYKIIHKNLSRYSYDYLKKINLKYIVMCKNLSISELYTAGIPDNVMKTLILDIKFNENYFERVIHHEVFHVMHLQHKEVFNEEEWIKFNNSNFKYAE
;
A
#
# COMPACT_ATOMS: atom_id res chain seq x y z
N MET A 1 16.36 49.66 -18.36
CA MET A 1 15.73 48.32 -18.57
C MET A 1 15.68 47.65 -17.21
N ASN A 2 14.90 47.78 -16.65
CA ASN A 2 13.68 47.78 -15.88
C ASN A 2 13.76 46.78 -14.72
N LEU A 3 14.04 47.37 -13.55
CA LEU A 3 13.97 46.70 -12.22
C LEU A 3 12.73 45.79 -12.11
N ILE A 4 11.60 46.21 -12.68
CA ILE A 4 10.33 45.46 -12.71
C ILE A 4 10.44 44.12 -13.48
N ARG A 5 11.22 44.07 -14.57
CA ARG A 5 11.46 42.81 -15.33
C ARG A 5 12.36 41.84 -14.58
N ALA A 6 13.32 42.34 -13.80
CA ALA A 6 14.17 41.50 -12.96
C ALA A 6 13.40 40.92 -11.79
N ILE A 7 12.48 41.68 -11.19
CA ILE A 7 11.61 41.22 -10.10
C ILE A 7 10.61 40.14 -10.60
N LEU A 8 10.03 40.32 -11.79
CA LEU A 8 9.12 39.30 -12.37
C LEU A 8 9.85 37.98 -12.70
N LEU A 9 11.09 38.05 -13.18
CA LEU A 9 11.91 36.84 -13.40
C LEU A 9 12.31 36.16 -12.10
N LEU A 10 12.55 36.91 -11.02
CA LEU A 10 12.85 36.32 -9.69
C LEU A 10 11.66 35.62 -9.09
N ILE A 11 10.44 36.11 -9.31
CA ILE A 11 9.19 35.48 -8.79
C ILE A 11 8.92 34.14 -9.48
N ILE A 12 9.29 33.97 -10.75
CA ILE A 12 9.09 32.68 -11.48
C ILE A 12 10.01 31.57 -10.93
N PHE A 13 11.17 31.94 -10.35
CA PHE A 13 12.11 30.98 -9.76
C PHE A 13 11.77 30.60 -8.30
N ILE A 14 10.82 31.28 -7.65
CA ILE A 14 10.41 31.01 -6.25
C ILE A 14 9.14 30.16 -6.18
N THR A 15 8.60 29.68 -7.31
CA THR A 15 7.58 28.63 -7.21
C THR A 15 8.26 27.38 -6.67
N PRO A 16 7.95 26.94 -5.43
CA PRO A 16 8.52 25.71 -4.93
C PRO A 16 8.07 24.61 -5.89
N LEU A 17 9.01 23.98 -6.57
CA LEU A 17 8.81 22.66 -7.15
C LEU A 17 8.22 21.84 -6.02
N LYS A 18 6.92 21.57 -6.05
CA LYS A 18 6.29 20.59 -5.17
C LYS A 18 6.90 19.24 -5.55
N ALA A 19 8.11 19.00 -5.04
CA ALA A 19 8.69 17.67 -5.08
C ALA A 19 7.63 16.73 -4.52
N ASN A 20 7.26 15.73 -5.28
CA ASN A 20 6.27 14.75 -4.83
C ASN A 20 6.88 13.96 -3.66
N THR A 21 6.77 14.52 -2.45
CA THR A 21 7.32 13.97 -1.22
C THR A 21 6.81 12.55 -0.94
N ILE A 22 5.61 12.25 -1.41
CA ILE A 22 5.00 10.91 -1.28
C ILE A 22 5.79 9.90 -2.13
N TYR A 23 6.08 10.25 -3.38
CA TYR A 23 6.88 9.38 -4.25
C TYR A 23 8.27 9.09 -3.67
N ASN A 24 8.91 10.09 -3.06
CA ASN A 24 10.22 9.91 -2.43
C ASN A 24 10.16 9.00 -1.19
N LEU A 25 9.02 8.95 -0.48
CA LEU A 25 8.84 8.10 0.70
C LEU A 25 8.54 6.63 0.36
N ILE A 26 7.64 6.37 -0.58
CA ILE A 26 7.16 5.02 -0.89
C ILE A 26 7.43 4.59 -2.34
N LYS A 27 7.99 5.47 -3.18
CA LYS A 27 8.40 5.20 -4.57
C LYS A 27 7.30 4.61 -5.47
N ILE A 28 6.04 4.87 -5.13
CA ILE A 28 4.88 4.55 -5.95
C ILE A 28 4.35 5.85 -6.55
N PRO A 29 4.31 5.98 -7.89
CA PRO A 29 3.83 7.19 -8.54
C PRO A 29 2.30 7.32 -8.42
N ASN A 30 1.79 8.53 -8.68
CA ASN A 30 0.37 8.81 -8.80
C ASN A 30 -0.46 8.50 -7.54
N LEU A 31 0.13 8.68 -6.36
CA LEU A 31 -0.57 8.54 -5.09
C LEU A 31 -0.87 9.89 -4.45
N GLU A 32 -2.02 9.96 -3.78
CA GLU A 32 -2.35 11.03 -2.84
C GLU A 32 -2.66 10.46 -1.47
N ILE A 33 -2.43 11.29 -0.45
CA ILE A 33 -2.79 10.96 0.93
C ILE A 33 -4.30 11.00 1.06
N TYR A 34 -4.89 9.91 1.57
CA TYR A 34 -6.28 9.86 1.97
C TYR A 34 -6.45 10.29 3.43
N GLU A 35 -5.68 9.65 4.32
CA GLU A 35 -5.71 9.93 5.76
C GLU A 35 -4.42 9.47 6.46
N ILE A 36 -4.13 10.08 7.61
CA ILE A 36 -3.09 9.63 8.55
C ILE A 36 -3.78 9.27 9.86
N ASN A 37 -3.74 7.98 10.21
CA ASN A 37 -4.32 7.50 11.45
C ASN A 37 -3.50 7.98 12.65
N THR A 38 -4.12 8.69 13.57
CA THR A 38 -3.45 9.26 14.75
C THR A 38 -3.08 8.21 15.79
N LYS A 39 -3.86 7.11 15.88
CA LYS A 39 -3.69 6.05 16.89
C LYS A 39 -2.55 5.09 16.55
N ASN A 40 -2.58 4.49 15.37
CA ASN A 40 -1.60 3.48 14.96
C ASN A 40 -0.56 3.97 13.94
N LYS A 41 -0.62 5.27 13.59
CA LYS A 41 0.32 5.98 12.70
C LYS A 41 0.37 5.46 11.26
N LEU A 42 -0.55 4.58 10.85
CA LEU A 42 -0.68 4.19 9.46
C LEU A 42 -1.04 5.39 8.59
N LYS A 43 -0.43 5.46 7.42
CA LYS A 43 -0.73 6.45 6.39
C LYS A 43 -1.44 5.77 5.24
N TYR A 44 -2.63 6.24 4.94
CA TYR A 44 -3.47 5.72 3.87
C TYR A 44 -3.30 6.57 2.62
N PHE A 45 -3.04 5.93 1.51
CA PHE A 45 -2.92 6.53 0.19
C PHE A 45 -3.90 5.88 -0.77
N TYR A 46 -4.20 6.57 -1.85
CA TYR A 46 -4.96 6.01 -2.95
C TYR A 46 -4.36 6.42 -4.29
N ALA A 47 -4.57 5.58 -5.30
CA ALA A 47 -4.13 5.87 -6.65
C ALA A 47 -5.07 6.92 -7.29
N VAL A 48 -4.51 8.06 -7.72
CA VAL A 48 -5.25 9.10 -8.47
C VAL A 48 -5.21 8.86 -9.97
N ARG A 49 -4.23 8.07 -10.42
CA ARG A 49 -4.09 7.57 -11.79
C ARG A 49 -3.54 6.15 -11.75
N PRO A 50 -3.70 5.36 -12.81
CA PRO A 50 -3.06 4.06 -12.90
C PRO A 50 -1.55 4.17 -12.70
N PHE A 51 -0.97 3.18 -12.04
CA PHE A 51 0.47 3.06 -11.88
C PHE A 51 0.97 1.67 -12.25
N ARG A 52 2.25 1.61 -12.61
CA ARG A 52 2.99 0.36 -12.85
C ARG A 52 4.30 0.41 -12.08
N LEU A 53 4.65 -0.69 -11.41
CA LEU A 53 5.89 -0.84 -10.65
C LEU A 53 6.64 -2.08 -11.15
N GLY A 54 7.98 -1.96 -11.17
CA GLY A 54 8.88 -3.05 -11.53
C GLY A 54 8.95 -3.33 -13.03
N THR A 55 9.99 -4.05 -13.41
CA THR A 55 10.24 -4.47 -14.80
C THR A 55 10.01 -5.96 -15.00
N GLN A 56 10.36 -6.77 -14.00
CA GLN A 56 10.21 -8.24 -14.06
C GLN A 56 8.90 -8.71 -13.44
N LYS A 57 8.55 -8.18 -12.25
CA LYS A 57 7.24 -8.39 -11.60
C LYS A 57 6.44 -7.11 -11.73
N ASN A 58 5.78 -6.95 -12.86
CA ASN A 58 4.94 -5.77 -13.10
C ASN A 58 3.75 -5.75 -12.15
N ILE A 59 3.81 -4.90 -11.13
CA ILE A 59 2.64 -4.57 -10.32
C ILE A 59 1.90 -3.46 -11.04
N VAL A 60 0.64 -3.71 -11.37
CA VAL A 60 -0.24 -2.75 -12.04
C VAL A 60 -1.46 -2.52 -11.18
N CYS A 61 -1.88 -1.28 -11.06
CA CYS A 61 -3.10 -0.93 -10.35
C CYS A 61 -3.76 0.30 -10.97
N SER A 62 -5.10 0.34 -10.93
CA SER A 62 -5.91 1.43 -11.44
C SER A 62 -6.44 2.30 -10.31
N ASN A 63 -6.84 3.53 -10.62
CA ASN A 63 -7.44 4.42 -9.65
C ASN A 63 -8.89 4.02 -9.32
N PRO A 64 -9.31 4.07 -8.05
CA PRO A 64 -10.69 3.90 -7.65
C PRO A 64 -11.52 5.15 -7.93
N ASN A 65 -12.86 5.00 -8.01
CA ASN A 65 -13.75 6.14 -7.87
C ASN A 65 -13.91 6.52 -6.38
N LYS A 66 -14.32 7.74 -6.12
CA LYS A 66 -14.41 8.27 -4.75
C LYS A 66 -15.40 7.50 -3.87
N LYS A 67 -16.56 7.10 -4.40
CA LYS A 67 -17.58 6.37 -3.64
C LYS A 67 -17.07 5.02 -3.13
N ASP A 68 -16.41 4.26 -4.01
CA ASP A 68 -15.82 2.97 -3.63
C ASP A 68 -14.67 3.16 -2.64
N LEU A 69 -13.85 4.18 -2.85
CA LEU A 69 -12.74 4.52 -1.97
C LEU A 69 -13.23 4.80 -0.54
N ASP A 70 -14.22 5.68 -0.37
CA ASP A 70 -14.75 6.07 0.94
C ASP A 70 -15.39 4.87 1.66
N ALA A 71 -16.13 4.01 0.93
CA ALA A 71 -16.75 2.81 1.49
C ALA A 71 -15.69 1.81 1.97
N LYS A 72 -14.69 1.52 1.13
CA LYS A 72 -13.65 0.53 1.44
C LYS A 72 -12.65 1.03 2.47
N TYR A 73 -12.33 2.32 2.47
CA TYR A 73 -11.51 2.90 3.53
C TYR A 73 -12.07 2.61 4.92
N LYS A 74 -13.38 2.76 5.13
CA LYS A 74 -14.02 2.47 6.44
C LYS A 74 -13.77 1.04 6.89
N ILE A 75 -13.84 0.08 5.96
CA ILE A 75 -13.58 -1.34 6.25
C ILE A 75 -12.10 -1.54 6.61
N ILE A 76 -11.20 -1.01 5.79
CA ILE A 76 -9.74 -1.11 6.02
C ILE A 76 -9.38 -0.47 7.36
N HIS A 77 -9.84 0.74 7.61
CA HIS A 77 -9.57 1.46 8.85
C HIS A 77 -10.09 0.70 10.08
N LYS A 78 -11.34 0.20 10.06
CA LYS A 78 -11.92 -0.61 11.13
C LYS A 78 -11.05 -1.83 11.45
N ASN A 79 -10.61 -2.56 10.43
CA ASN A 79 -9.84 -3.79 10.62
C ASN A 79 -8.40 -3.51 11.05
N LEU A 80 -7.72 -2.55 10.42
CA LEU A 80 -6.34 -2.21 10.76
C LEU A 80 -6.22 -1.47 12.09
N SER A 81 -7.27 -0.80 12.59
CA SER A 81 -7.28 -0.18 13.91
C SER A 81 -7.25 -1.19 15.08
N ARG A 82 -7.44 -2.49 14.80
CA ARG A 82 -7.26 -3.58 15.78
C ARG A 82 -5.78 -3.84 16.11
N TYR A 83 -4.87 -3.44 15.22
CA TYR A 83 -3.43 -3.59 15.43
C TYR A 83 -2.86 -2.37 16.14
N SER A 84 -2.08 -2.60 17.20
CA SER A 84 -1.40 -1.54 17.93
C SER A 84 -0.28 -0.93 17.08
N TYR A 85 0.12 0.30 17.43
CA TYR A 85 1.28 0.95 16.79
C TYR A 85 2.55 0.11 16.95
N ASP A 86 2.79 -0.46 18.13
CA ASP A 86 4.00 -1.25 18.39
C ASP A 86 4.03 -2.54 17.56
N TYR A 87 2.88 -3.20 17.38
CA TYR A 87 2.79 -4.36 16.50
C TYR A 87 3.11 -3.97 15.04
N LEU A 88 2.45 -2.94 14.51
CA LEU A 88 2.68 -2.48 13.14
C LEU A 88 4.12 -2.02 12.91
N LYS A 89 4.75 -1.41 13.92
CA LYS A 89 6.15 -1.04 13.91
C LYS A 89 7.06 -2.27 13.85
N LYS A 90 6.77 -3.33 14.62
CA LYS A 90 7.53 -4.60 14.61
C LYS A 90 7.49 -5.28 13.25
N ILE A 91 6.32 -5.34 12.63
CA ILE A 91 6.18 -5.91 11.27
C ILE A 91 6.57 -4.94 10.16
N ASN A 92 7.04 -3.74 10.52
CA ASN A 92 7.49 -2.69 9.60
C ASN A 92 6.44 -2.20 8.59
N LEU A 93 5.15 -2.28 8.94
CA LEU A 93 4.05 -1.76 8.10
C LEU A 93 3.77 -0.30 8.45
N LYS A 94 3.86 0.60 7.45
CA LYS A 94 3.65 2.05 7.61
C LYS A 94 2.61 2.64 6.67
N TYR A 95 2.48 2.06 5.47
CA TYR A 95 1.71 2.62 4.38
C TYR A 95 0.70 1.63 3.85
N ILE A 96 -0.52 2.10 3.63
CA ILE A 96 -1.59 1.36 2.97
C ILE A 96 -1.90 2.09 1.67
N VAL A 97 -1.89 1.37 0.56
CA VAL A 97 -2.24 1.93 -0.77
C VAL A 97 -3.52 1.27 -1.26
N MET A 98 -4.52 2.08 -1.54
CA MET A 98 -5.82 1.65 -2.04
C MET A 98 -5.90 1.90 -3.55
N CYS A 99 -6.21 0.86 -4.31
CA CYS A 99 -6.37 0.95 -5.75
C CYS A 99 -7.36 -0.12 -6.27
N LYS A 100 -7.58 -0.21 -7.57
CA LYS A 100 -8.47 -1.22 -8.18
C LYS A 100 -7.74 -2.01 -9.27
N ASN A 101 -8.21 -3.24 -9.49
CA ASN A 101 -7.62 -4.14 -10.49
C ASN A 101 -6.11 -4.35 -10.29
N LEU A 102 -5.75 -4.64 -9.05
CA LEU A 102 -4.38 -4.95 -8.68
C LEU A 102 -3.94 -6.26 -9.32
N SER A 103 -2.80 -6.24 -9.98
CA SER A 103 -2.19 -7.43 -10.56
C SER A 103 -0.68 -7.41 -10.40
N ILE A 104 -0.08 -8.60 -10.34
CA ILE A 104 1.36 -8.82 -10.39
C ILE A 104 1.66 -9.87 -11.47
N SER A 105 2.55 -9.53 -12.42
CA SER A 105 2.85 -10.40 -13.57
C SER A 105 1.57 -10.88 -14.28
N GLU A 106 0.60 -9.98 -14.49
CA GLU A 106 -0.70 -10.21 -15.12
C GLU A 106 -1.70 -11.06 -14.31
N LEU A 107 -1.31 -11.57 -13.15
CA LEU A 107 -2.19 -12.30 -12.24
C LEU A 107 -2.88 -11.34 -11.28
N TYR A 108 -4.21 -11.36 -11.25
CA TYR A 108 -4.99 -10.54 -10.31
C TYR A 108 -4.80 -11.02 -8.88
N THR A 109 -4.62 -10.08 -7.97
CA THR A 109 -4.48 -10.34 -6.54
C THR A 109 -5.26 -9.33 -5.72
N ALA A 110 -5.62 -9.71 -4.51
CA ALA A 110 -6.35 -8.85 -3.59
C ALA A 110 -5.44 -7.92 -2.76
N GLY A 111 -4.17 -8.31 -2.59
CA GLY A 111 -3.17 -7.52 -1.90
C GLY A 111 -1.75 -7.87 -2.31
N ILE A 112 -0.83 -6.95 -2.08
CA ILE A 112 0.61 -7.15 -2.28
C ILE A 112 1.34 -6.48 -1.12
N PRO A 113 1.99 -7.28 -0.24
CA PRO A 113 2.89 -6.75 0.78
C PRO A 113 4.24 -6.39 0.17
N ASP A 114 4.81 -5.25 0.57
CA ASP A 114 6.15 -4.82 0.20
C ASP A 114 6.92 -4.34 1.42
N ASN A 115 7.85 -5.16 1.90
CA ASN A 115 8.66 -4.87 3.08
C ASN A 115 9.68 -3.76 2.83
N VAL A 116 10.18 -3.61 1.61
CA VAL A 116 11.15 -2.56 1.25
C VAL A 116 10.49 -1.20 1.34
N MET A 117 9.31 -1.07 0.75
CA MET A 117 8.50 0.15 0.81
C MET A 117 7.68 0.26 2.10
N LYS A 118 7.67 -0.75 2.97
CA LYS A 118 6.88 -0.79 4.21
C LYS A 118 5.38 -0.60 3.95
N THR A 119 4.92 -1.17 2.86
CA THR A 119 3.62 -0.87 2.24
C THR A 119 2.80 -2.13 2.05
N LEU A 120 1.51 -2.01 2.24
CA LEU A 120 0.52 -2.98 1.81
C LEU A 120 -0.37 -2.32 0.74
N ILE A 121 -0.36 -2.87 -0.47
CA ILE A 121 -1.22 -2.44 -1.57
C ILE A 121 -2.45 -3.32 -1.57
N LEU A 122 -3.64 -2.74 -1.58
CA LEU A 122 -4.92 -3.45 -1.51
C LEU A 122 -5.81 -3.13 -2.73
N ASP A 123 -6.34 -4.16 -3.37
CA ASP A 123 -7.40 -4.03 -4.35
C ASP A 123 -8.76 -3.87 -3.67
N ILE A 124 -9.36 -2.70 -3.78
CA ILE A 124 -10.61 -2.39 -3.10
C ILE A 124 -11.87 -2.82 -3.87
N LYS A 125 -11.75 -3.59 -4.97
CA LYS A 125 -12.92 -4.01 -5.76
C LYS A 125 -13.72 -5.16 -5.13
N PHE A 126 -13.14 -5.92 -4.24
CA PHE A 126 -13.76 -7.11 -3.66
C PHE A 126 -14.94 -6.79 -2.75
N ASN A 127 -15.88 -7.75 -2.57
CA ASN A 127 -17.00 -7.61 -1.64
C ASN A 127 -16.52 -7.53 -0.19
N GLU A 128 -17.34 -7.00 0.72
CA GLU A 128 -16.95 -6.70 2.10
C GLU A 128 -16.44 -7.91 2.86
N ASN A 129 -17.20 -8.99 2.88
CA ASN A 129 -16.88 -10.19 3.70
C ASN A 129 -15.55 -10.83 3.27
N TYR A 130 -15.31 -10.90 1.96
CA TYR A 130 -14.05 -11.40 1.43
C TYR A 130 -12.92 -10.42 1.73
N PHE A 131 -13.16 -9.11 1.57
CA PHE A 131 -12.16 -8.09 1.73
C PHE A 131 -11.67 -7.94 3.18
N GLU A 132 -12.55 -8.10 4.19
CA GLU A 132 -12.13 -8.13 5.59
C GLU A 132 -11.12 -9.27 5.86
N ARG A 133 -11.35 -10.46 5.32
CA ARG A 133 -10.42 -11.59 5.43
C ARG A 133 -9.09 -11.30 4.74
N VAL A 134 -9.14 -10.72 3.55
CA VAL A 134 -7.95 -10.33 2.77
C VAL A 134 -7.06 -9.37 3.56
N ILE A 135 -7.63 -8.36 4.20
CA ILE A 135 -6.84 -7.39 4.99
C ILE A 135 -5.97 -8.12 6.04
N HIS A 136 -6.56 -9.04 6.80
CA HIS A 136 -5.82 -9.77 7.83
C HIS A 136 -4.84 -10.78 7.24
N HIS A 137 -5.20 -11.43 6.13
CA HIS A 137 -4.33 -12.33 5.39
C HIS A 137 -3.06 -11.60 4.90
N GLU A 138 -3.22 -10.43 4.31
CA GLU A 138 -2.10 -9.64 3.82
C GLU A 138 -1.23 -9.05 4.95
N VAL A 139 -1.83 -8.68 6.09
CA VAL A 139 -1.06 -8.29 7.28
C VAL A 139 -0.22 -9.47 7.79
N PHE A 140 -0.74 -10.71 7.72
CA PHE A 140 0.04 -11.90 8.02
C PHE A 140 1.23 -12.06 7.08
N HIS A 141 1.04 -11.85 5.77
CA HIS A 141 2.16 -11.89 4.82
C HIS A 141 3.23 -10.82 5.11
N VAL A 142 2.82 -9.59 5.48
CA VAL A 142 3.78 -8.56 5.92
C VAL A 142 4.59 -9.04 7.12
N MET A 143 3.94 -9.63 8.12
CA MET A 143 4.60 -10.19 9.32
C MET A 143 5.53 -11.35 8.93
N HIS A 144 5.07 -12.29 8.14
CA HIS A 144 5.85 -13.45 7.70
C HIS A 144 7.10 -13.03 6.91
N LEU A 145 6.95 -12.09 5.96
CA LEU A 145 8.09 -11.56 5.19
C LEU A 145 9.12 -10.84 6.07
N GLN A 146 8.67 -10.17 7.14
CA GLN A 146 9.55 -9.44 8.05
C GLN A 146 10.30 -10.37 9.02
N HIS A 147 9.71 -11.52 9.35
CA HIS A 147 10.19 -12.43 10.41
C HIS A 147 10.30 -13.88 9.90
N LYS A 148 10.81 -14.06 8.69
CA LYS A 148 10.97 -15.39 8.07
C LYS A 148 11.75 -16.37 8.95
N GLU A 149 12.74 -15.86 9.67
CA GLU A 149 13.61 -16.65 10.55
C GLU A 149 12.88 -17.30 11.75
N VAL A 150 11.69 -16.79 12.10
CA VAL A 150 10.88 -17.32 13.20
C VAL A 150 9.90 -18.40 12.73
N PHE A 151 9.67 -18.48 11.42
CA PHE A 151 8.73 -19.44 10.84
C PHE A 151 9.48 -20.70 10.38
N ASN A 152 9.14 -21.83 11.01
CA ASN A 152 9.58 -23.12 10.55
C ASN A 152 8.56 -23.67 9.56
N GLU A 153 8.88 -23.63 8.26
CA GLU A 153 7.98 -24.10 7.20
C GLU A 153 7.63 -25.59 7.33
N GLU A 154 8.60 -26.42 7.76
CA GLU A 154 8.39 -27.85 7.96
C GLU A 154 7.39 -28.13 9.09
N GLU A 155 7.47 -27.36 10.19
CA GLU A 155 6.49 -27.42 11.28
C GLU A 155 5.13 -26.91 10.84
N TRP A 156 5.09 -25.83 10.04
CA TRP A 156 3.85 -25.25 9.54
C TRP A 156 3.10 -26.22 8.60
N ILE A 157 3.83 -26.93 7.73
CA ILE A 157 3.25 -27.92 6.82
C ILE A 157 2.54 -29.05 7.58
N LYS A 158 3.03 -29.44 8.75
CA LYS A 158 2.42 -30.50 9.58
C LYS A 158 0.98 -30.19 10.06
N PHE A 159 0.59 -28.92 10.08
CA PHE A 159 -0.77 -28.51 10.43
C PHE A 159 -1.76 -28.62 9.25
N ASN A 160 -1.28 -28.89 8.06
CA ASN A 160 -2.11 -29.09 6.88
C ASN A 160 -2.41 -30.56 6.65
N ASN A 161 -3.43 -30.85 5.84
CA ASN A 161 -3.72 -32.21 5.42
C ASN A 161 -2.54 -32.80 4.64
N SER A 162 -2.34 -34.11 4.75
CA SER A 162 -1.24 -34.82 4.07
C SER A 162 -1.17 -34.60 2.55
N ASN A 163 -2.29 -34.23 1.93
CA ASN A 163 -2.38 -33.94 0.49
C ASN A 163 -2.22 -32.43 0.16
N PHE A 164 -1.97 -31.59 1.17
CA PHE A 164 -1.79 -30.16 0.94
C PHE A 164 -0.47 -29.89 0.21
N LYS A 165 -0.54 -29.09 -0.85
CA LYS A 165 0.63 -28.57 -1.57
C LYS A 165 0.48 -27.06 -1.71
N TYR A 166 1.55 -26.33 -1.45
CA TYR A 166 1.59 -24.92 -1.82
C TYR A 166 1.58 -24.80 -3.35
N ALA A 167 0.85 -23.81 -3.86
CA ALA A 167 0.92 -23.46 -5.27
C ALA A 167 2.32 -22.88 -5.56
N GLU A 168 3.02 -23.47 -6.52
CA GLU A 168 4.31 -22.98 -7.03
C GLU A 168 4.11 -21.77 -7.94
#